data_ca283a18c905034e804e8beb7bd2969f
#
_entry.id   ca283a18c905034e804e8beb7bd2969f
#
_cell.length_a   1.000
_cell.length_b   1.000
_cell.length_c   1.000
_cell.angle_alpha   90.00
_cell.angle_beta   90.00
_cell.angle_gamma   90.00
#
_symmetry.space_group_name_H-M   'P 1'
#
loop_
_entity.id
_entity.type
_entity.pdbx_description
1 polymer ?
#
loop_
_entity_poly.entity_id
_entity_poly.type
_entity_poly.pdbx_seq_one_letter_code
_entity_poly.pdbx_strand_id
1 'polypeptide(L)'
;MKLILQLLLITCLIGKSYAQENNKNIFKKTDAYLESTIDSLKIIGLNYAILVDNKVVHKKSYGLAHAQLKVPMTIDMSFPVASLSKLFSSVALHKLLSIHKRSVSETVEDFLPNRNDFPETWRKLTLKQLLSHTSGVPDQIDYQIFLAPDSEKFVIDTLKDKPFSSSPGTESKYNATGFLLIRAIIEKLANQDFESYMQTEYFDKFNLSSAKYGGFKKIIQNRVTCYQNRDGNLEMFPLNYSPPMYAGAGLNISLNDLIKWFQAIQDEKILTKEQLNEIWTPVKLNSGKDGYFGLGWESYKLQGGYRMVGHGGAGISSFRYYWNEQTNQNVTVILLTNGALNWTIRPNQINSQIATMILEGK
;
A
#
# COMPACT_ATOMS: atom_id res chain seq x y z
N MET A 1 -15.61 6.38 -51.37
CA MET A 1 -16.01 6.01 -50.00
C MET A 1 -15.44 4.64 -49.55
N LYS A 2 -15.67 3.55 -50.25
CA LYS A 2 -15.15 2.19 -49.86
C LYS A 2 -13.62 2.14 -49.76
N LEU A 3 -12.85 2.77 -50.65
CA LEU A 3 -11.38 2.76 -50.63
C LEU A 3 -10.78 3.54 -49.44
N ILE A 4 -11.40 4.63 -49.03
CA ILE A 4 -10.96 5.44 -47.87
C ILE A 4 -11.23 4.67 -46.57
N LEU A 5 -12.35 3.93 -46.49
CA LEU A 5 -12.67 3.11 -45.32
C LEU A 5 -11.69 1.92 -45.19
N GLN A 6 -11.27 1.31 -46.32
CA GLN A 6 -10.27 0.23 -46.31
C GLN A 6 -8.86 0.73 -45.91
N LEU A 7 -8.44 1.93 -46.37
CA LEU A 7 -7.19 2.53 -45.94
C LEU A 7 -7.19 2.90 -44.45
N LEU A 8 -8.28 3.43 -43.93
CA LEU A 8 -8.44 3.72 -42.49
C LEU A 8 -8.42 2.43 -41.64
N LEU A 9 -9.01 1.34 -42.10
CA LEU A 9 -8.96 0.04 -41.43
C LEU A 9 -7.55 -0.55 -41.43
N ILE A 10 -6.81 -0.44 -42.53
CA ILE A 10 -5.44 -0.94 -42.65
C ILE A 10 -4.49 -0.13 -41.76
N THR A 11 -4.59 1.20 -41.73
CA THR A 11 -3.78 2.06 -40.83
C THR A 11 -4.08 1.80 -39.35
N CYS A 12 -5.35 1.55 -39.00
CA CYS A 12 -5.74 1.18 -37.63
C CYS A 12 -5.20 -0.23 -37.23
N LEU A 13 -5.16 -1.18 -38.15
CA LEU A 13 -4.61 -2.53 -37.92
C LEU A 13 -3.09 -2.51 -37.77
N ILE A 14 -2.38 -1.75 -38.65
CA ILE A 14 -0.93 -1.58 -38.57
C ILE A 14 -0.53 -0.83 -37.28
N GLY A 15 -1.26 0.24 -36.90
CA GLY A 15 -1.02 0.95 -35.67
C GLY A 15 -1.23 0.08 -34.42
N LYS A 16 -2.26 -0.75 -34.39
CA LYS A 16 -2.48 -1.72 -33.30
C LYS A 16 -1.39 -2.81 -33.24
N SER A 17 -0.95 -3.32 -34.38
CA SER A 17 0.12 -4.31 -34.45
C SER A 17 1.45 -3.76 -33.96
N TYR A 18 1.80 -2.54 -34.36
CA TYR A 18 3.03 -1.86 -33.94
C TYR A 18 3.03 -1.54 -32.43
N ALA A 19 1.90 -1.06 -31.91
CA ALA A 19 1.73 -0.82 -30.47
C ALA A 19 1.81 -2.12 -29.66
N GLN A 20 1.26 -3.22 -30.17
CA GLN A 20 1.29 -4.53 -29.52
C GLN A 20 2.70 -5.14 -29.51
N GLU A 21 3.48 -4.93 -30.57
CA GLU A 21 4.87 -5.39 -30.67
C GLU A 21 5.81 -4.58 -29.78
N ASN A 22 5.61 -3.27 -29.72
CA ASN A 22 6.37 -2.38 -28.83
C ASN A 22 6.11 -2.71 -27.34
N ASN A 23 4.85 -2.97 -26.97
CA ASN A 23 4.49 -3.41 -25.62
C ASN A 23 5.14 -4.74 -25.26
N LYS A 24 5.17 -5.73 -26.16
CA LYS A 24 5.86 -7.01 -25.92
C LYS A 24 7.36 -6.81 -25.67
N ASN A 25 7.99 -5.88 -26.35
CA ASN A 25 9.41 -5.57 -26.18
C ASN A 25 9.69 -4.92 -24.81
N ILE A 26 8.82 -4.01 -24.36
CA ILE A 26 8.93 -3.37 -23.05
C ILE A 26 8.79 -4.40 -21.94
N PHE A 27 7.81 -5.30 -22.03
CA PHE A 27 7.64 -6.35 -21.00
C PHE A 27 8.81 -7.33 -20.95
N LYS A 28 9.41 -7.68 -22.09
CA LYS A 28 10.64 -8.47 -22.11
C LYS A 28 11.81 -7.76 -21.42
N LYS A 29 11.97 -6.44 -21.65
CA LYS A 29 12.99 -5.64 -20.95
C LYS A 29 12.74 -5.59 -19.45
N THR A 30 11.48 -5.42 -19.04
CA THR A 30 11.09 -5.44 -17.63
C THR A 30 11.37 -6.79 -16.98
N ASP A 31 11.03 -7.89 -17.66
CA ASP A 31 11.34 -9.24 -17.19
C ASP A 31 12.84 -9.44 -17.02
N ALA A 32 13.65 -9.09 -18.04
CA ALA A 32 15.10 -9.20 -17.98
C ALA A 32 15.72 -8.37 -16.86
N TYR A 33 15.22 -7.16 -16.64
CA TYR A 33 15.63 -6.33 -15.51
C TYR A 33 15.31 -6.99 -14.17
N LEU A 34 14.11 -7.54 -14.01
CA LEU A 34 13.72 -8.25 -12.78
C LEU A 34 14.52 -9.53 -12.58
N GLU A 35 14.74 -10.33 -13.61
CA GLU A 35 15.56 -11.55 -13.54
C GLU A 35 17.00 -11.22 -13.09
N SER A 36 17.61 -10.20 -13.66
CA SER A 36 18.93 -9.70 -13.23
C SER A 36 18.92 -9.20 -11.78
N THR A 37 17.85 -8.51 -11.37
CA THR A 37 17.69 -8.02 -9.98
C THR A 37 17.52 -9.16 -9.00
N ILE A 38 16.71 -10.17 -9.35
CA ILE A 38 16.49 -11.38 -8.55
C ILE A 38 17.80 -12.12 -8.35
N ASP A 39 18.58 -12.29 -9.41
CA ASP A 39 19.86 -12.97 -9.35
C ASP A 39 20.90 -12.21 -8.53
N SER A 40 21.00 -10.91 -8.70
CA SER A 40 21.99 -10.07 -8.00
C SER A 40 21.70 -9.95 -6.51
N LEU A 41 20.44 -9.82 -6.13
CA LEU A 41 19.99 -9.69 -4.73
C LEU A 41 19.66 -11.04 -4.07
N LYS A 42 19.70 -12.15 -4.84
CA LYS A 42 19.29 -13.47 -4.37
C LYS A 42 17.90 -13.47 -3.75
N ILE A 43 16.94 -12.88 -4.47
CA ILE A 43 15.53 -12.81 -4.07
C ILE A 43 14.96 -14.23 -4.08
N ILE A 44 14.31 -14.62 -2.97
CA ILE A 44 13.75 -15.97 -2.80
C ILE A 44 12.52 -16.16 -3.66
N GLY A 45 11.61 -15.20 -3.64
CA GLY A 45 10.41 -15.22 -4.45
C GLY A 45 9.82 -13.82 -4.60
N LEU A 46 9.18 -13.58 -5.75
CA LEU A 46 8.64 -12.29 -6.13
C LEU A 46 7.43 -12.47 -7.04
N ASN A 47 6.39 -11.67 -6.77
CA ASN A 47 5.27 -11.46 -7.67
C ASN A 47 5.23 -9.99 -8.10
N TYR A 48 4.96 -9.73 -9.37
CA TYR A 48 4.72 -8.37 -9.83
C TYR A 48 3.60 -8.28 -10.86
N ALA A 49 3.02 -7.10 -10.98
CA ALA A 49 2.05 -6.78 -12.00
C ALA A 49 2.22 -5.35 -12.51
N ILE A 50 1.87 -5.15 -13.77
CA ILE A 50 1.76 -3.87 -14.45
C ILE A 50 0.33 -3.73 -14.94
N LEU A 51 -0.31 -2.61 -14.59
CA LEU A 51 -1.59 -2.21 -15.14
C LEU A 51 -1.41 -0.92 -15.93
N VAL A 52 -2.04 -0.83 -17.08
CA VAL A 52 -2.17 0.40 -17.88
C VAL A 52 -3.67 0.63 -18.08
N ASP A 53 -4.12 1.85 -17.85
CA ASP A 53 -5.54 2.21 -17.92
C ASP A 53 -6.44 1.24 -17.15
N ASN A 54 -6.05 0.96 -15.90
CA ASN A 54 -6.73 0.03 -14.99
C ASN A 54 -6.85 -1.42 -15.50
N LYS A 55 -6.12 -1.81 -16.55
CA LYS A 55 -6.12 -3.17 -17.12
C LYS A 55 -4.78 -3.84 -16.88
N VAL A 56 -4.81 -5.08 -16.40
CA VAL A 56 -3.59 -5.89 -16.27
C VAL A 56 -3.01 -6.15 -17.66
N VAL A 57 -1.83 -5.62 -17.93
CA VAL A 57 -1.11 -5.82 -19.19
C VAL A 57 0.03 -6.81 -19.05
N HIS A 58 0.58 -6.98 -17.85
CA HIS A 58 1.61 -7.96 -17.54
C HIS A 58 1.59 -8.34 -16.05
N LYS A 59 1.81 -9.62 -15.75
CA LYS A 59 2.01 -10.12 -14.39
C LYS A 59 2.80 -11.42 -14.41
N LYS A 60 3.69 -11.61 -13.45
CA LYS A 60 4.57 -12.78 -13.37
C LYS A 60 4.96 -13.10 -11.93
N SER A 61 5.31 -14.39 -11.71
CA SER A 61 5.85 -14.91 -10.46
C SER A 61 7.24 -15.47 -10.70
N TYR A 62 8.13 -15.31 -9.72
CA TYR A 62 9.49 -15.83 -9.75
C TYR A 62 9.83 -16.52 -8.44
N GLY A 63 10.67 -17.57 -8.51
CA GLY A 63 11.28 -18.21 -7.36
C GLY A 63 10.32 -19.03 -6.51
N LEU A 64 10.52 -18.99 -5.19
CA LEU A 64 9.88 -19.88 -4.22
C LEU A 64 9.05 -19.14 -3.19
N ALA A 65 7.86 -19.65 -2.90
CA ALA A 65 7.00 -19.21 -1.78
C ALA A 65 7.55 -19.73 -0.44
N HIS A 66 8.13 -20.95 -0.44
CA HIS A 66 8.76 -21.59 0.72
C HIS A 66 10.09 -22.21 0.27
N ALA A 67 11.20 -21.61 0.69
CA ALA A 67 12.53 -22.08 0.27
C ALA A 67 12.84 -23.50 0.79
N GLN A 68 12.54 -23.74 2.08
CA GLN A 68 12.82 -25.06 2.72
C GLN A 68 11.96 -26.19 2.15
N LEU A 69 10.75 -25.91 1.72
CA LEU A 69 9.82 -26.89 1.14
C LEU A 69 9.87 -26.91 -0.39
N LYS A 70 10.68 -26.05 -1.01
CA LYS A 70 10.78 -25.87 -2.46
C LYS A 70 9.43 -25.62 -3.16
N VAL A 71 8.48 -24.96 -2.49
CA VAL A 71 7.17 -24.63 -3.05
C VAL A 71 7.33 -23.48 -4.03
N PRO A 72 6.96 -23.65 -5.30
CA PRO A 72 7.04 -22.58 -6.30
C PRO A 72 6.18 -21.38 -5.94
N MET A 73 6.63 -20.19 -6.31
CA MET A 73 5.83 -18.98 -6.20
C MET A 73 4.71 -18.98 -7.25
N THR A 74 3.50 -18.59 -6.83
CA THR A 74 2.37 -18.33 -7.73
C THR A 74 1.73 -16.99 -7.41
N ILE A 75 0.99 -16.43 -8.37
CA ILE A 75 0.31 -15.13 -8.20
C ILE A 75 -0.80 -15.14 -7.15
N ASP A 76 -1.27 -16.30 -6.75
CA ASP A 76 -2.32 -16.49 -5.75
C ASP A 76 -1.77 -16.71 -4.33
N MET A 77 -0.44 -16.77 -4.18
CA MET A 77 0.18 -16.79 -2.86
C MET A 77 -0.14 -15.51 -2.09
N SER A 78 -0.48 -15.65 -0.81
CA SER A 78 -0.78 -14.55 0.10
C SER A 78 0.51 -14.02 0.74
N PHE A 79 0.76 -12.73 0.57
CA PHE A 79 1.92 -12.03 1.14
C PHE A 79 1.50 -11.19 2.34
N PRO A 80 2.25 -11.17 3.44
CA PRO A 80 2.14 -10.10 4.41
C PRO A 80 2.64 -8.81 3.77
N VAL A 81 1.73 -7.85 3.55
CA VAL A 81 2.05 -6.63 2.80
C VAL A 81 2.48 -5.46 3.68
N ALA A 82 2.60 -5.70 4.99
CA ALA A 82 3.04 -4.71 5.97
C ALA A 82 2.28 -3.38 5.82
N SER A 83 2.97 -2.26 5.69
CA SER A 83 2.39 -0.92 5.67
C SER A 83 1.47 -0.61 4.49
N LEU A 84 1.38 -1.46 3.45
CA LEU A 84 0.31 -1.34 2.47
C LEU A 84 -1.08 -1.48 3.12
N SER A 85 -1.19 -2.09 4.30
CA SER A 85 -2.41 -2.14 5.10
C SER A 85 -3.02 -0.75 5.34
N LYS A 86 -2.17 0.29 5.43
CA LYS A 86 -2.60 1.68 5.64
C LYS A 86 -3.47 2.21 4.51
N LEU A 87 -3.23 1.75 3.29
CA LEU A 87 -4.04 2.13 2.13
C LEU A 87 -5.49 1.67 2.29
N PHE A 88 -5.67 0.44 2.79
CA PHE A 88 -6.99 -0.13 3.07
C PHE A 88 -7.70 0.60 4.20
N SER A 89 -6.99 0.89 5.28
CA SER A 89 -7.54 1.63 6.43
C SER A 89 -7.91 3.07 6.07
N SER A 90 -7.08 3.74 5.24
CA SER A 90 -7.37 5.07 4.71
C SER A 90 -8.68 5.08 3.91
N VAL A 91 -8.82 4.16 2.96
CA VAL A 91 -10.03 4.03 2.12
C VAL A 91 -11.26 3.71 2.98
N ALA A 92 -11.11 2.80 3.95
CA ALA A 92 -12.17 2.40 4.87
C ALA A 92 -12.65 3.58 5.74
N LEU A 93 -11.71 4.33 6.31
CA LEU A 93 -12.04 5.52 7.11
C LEU A 93 -12.76 6.58 6.27
N HIS A 94 -12.26 6.90 5.06
CA HIS A 94 -12.90 7.91 4.21
C HIS A 94 -14.32 7.50 3.79
N LYS A 95 -14.56 6.21 3.54
CA LYS A 95 -15.91 5.71 3.28
C LYS A 95 -16.83 5.92 4.47
N LEU A 96 -16.37 5.61 5.69
CA LEU A 96 -17.13 5.82 6.91
C LEU A 96 -17.37 7.30 7.19
N LEU A 97 -16.36 8.15 7.02
CA LEU A 97 -16.52 9.62 7.17
C LEU A 97 -17.61 10.14 6.24
N SER A 98 -17.63 9.70 4.99
CA SER A 98 -18.65 10.08 4.02
C SER A 98 -20.06 9.64 4.46
N ILE A 99 -20.21 8.39 4.92
CA ILE A 99 -21.49 7.85 5.41
C ILE A 99 -22.01 8.65 6.61
N HIS A 100 -21.12 8.97 7.55
CA HIS A 100 -21.47 9.69 8.79
C HIS A 100 -21.43 11.22 8.65
N LYS A 101 -21.13 11.76 7.46
CA LYS A 101 -20.98 13.20 7.19
C LYS A 101 -19.97 13.87 8.12
N ARG A 102 -18.85 13.21 8.36
CA ARG A 102 -17.76 13.66 9.22
C ARG A 102 -16.53 14.06 8.36
N SER A 103 -15.59 14.78 8.99
CA SER A 103 -14.43 15.36 8.31
C SER A 103 -13.11 14.88 8.90
N VAL A 104 -12.06 14.81 8.05
CA VAL A 104 -10.68 14.55 8.50
C VAL A 104 -10.08 15.68 9.35
N SER A 105 -10.70 16.85 9.38
CA SER A 105 -10.28 17.97 10.23
C SER A 105 -10.77 17.84 11.67
N GLU A 106 -11.66 16.91 11.97
CA GLU A 106 -12.13 16.62 13.32
C GLU A 106 -11.05 15.87 14.12
N THR A 107 -11.07 16.03 15.42
CA THR A 107 -10.09 15.46 16.34
C THR A 107 -10.45 14.04 16.77
N VAL A 108 -9.49 13.32 17.32
CA VAL A 108 -9.73 12.01 17.94
C VAL A 108 -10.84 12.09 19.00
N GLU A 109 -10.89 13.17 19.78
CA GLU A 109 -11.89 13.40 20.83
C GLU A 109 -13.31 13.52 20.26
N ASP A 110 -13.48 14.16 19.08
CA ASP A 110 -14.78 14.29 18.42
C ASP A 110 -15.37 12.92 18.03
N PHE A 111 -14.53 11.92 17.79
CA PHE A 111 -14.94 10.54 17.48
C PHE A 111 -15.01 9.64 18.71
N LEU A 112 -14.11 9.85 19.66
CA LEU A 112 -13.87 8.98 20.82
C LEU A 112 -13.92 9.76 22.14
N PRO A 113 -15.03 10.46 22.48
CA PRO A 113 -15.11 11.35 23.64
C PRO A 113 -14.89 10.63 24.97
N ASN A 114 -15.16 9.33 25.04
CA ASN A 114 -15.06 8.52 26.26
C ASN A 114 -13.74 7.76 26.40
N ARG A 115 -12.78 7.94 25.49
CA ARG A 115 -11.46 7.28 25.53
C ARG A 115 -10.48 8.07 26.40
N ASN A 116 -10.76 8.11 27.72
CA ASN A 116 -9.93 8.78 28.71
C ASN A 116 -8.59 8.08 28.97
N ASP A 117 -8.41 6.86 28.46
CA ASP A 117 -7.15 6.13 28.41
C ASP A 117 -6.17 6.71 27.38
N PHE A 118 -6.65 7.43 26.36
CA PHE A 118 -5.79 8.19 25.47
C PHE A 118 -5.34 9.50 26.13
N PRO A 119 -4.05 9.87 26.06
CA PRO A 119 -3.56 11.15 26.55
C PRO A 119 -4.35 12.32 25.94
N GLU A 120 -4.59 13.37 26.71
CA GLU A 120 -5.31 14.56 26.25
C GLU A 120 -4.67 15.15 24.98
N THR A 121 -3.34 15.17 24.92
CA THR A 121 -2.59 15.66 23.74
C THR A 121 -2.84 14.83 22.49
N TRP A 122 -3.05 13.50 22.62
CA TRP A 122 -3.38 12.64 21.50
C TRP A 122 -4.82 12.83 21.03
N ARG A 123 -5.74 13.06 21.99
CA ARG A 123 -7.16 13.29 21.69
C ARG A 123 -7.40 14.56 20.87
N LYS A 124 -6.52 15.56 20.99
CA LYS A 124 -6.56 16.83 20.23
C LYS A 124 -5.99 16.72 18.79
N LEU A 125 -5.38 15.60 18.42
CA LEU A 125 -4.90 15.38 17.07
C LEU A 125 -6.06 15.20 16.09
N THR A 126 -5.95 15.81 14.90
CA THR A 126 -6.93 15.60 13.84
C THR A 126 -6.66 14.32 13.06
N LEU A 127 -7.70 13.73 12.44
CA LEU A 127 -7.52 12.59 11.54
C LEU A 127 -6.58 12.92 10.39
N LYS A 128 -6.65 14.15 9.90
CA LYS A 128 -5.73 14.64 8.86
C LYS A 128 -4.27 14.52 9.29
N GLN A 129 -3.93 14.92 10.51
CA GLN A 129 -2.57 14.84 11.05
C GLN A 129 -2.11 13.38 11.23
N LEU A 130 -3.00 12.49 11.67
CA LEU A 130 -2.70 11.07 11.82
C LEU A 130 -2.44 10.41 10.46
N LEU A 131 -3.35 10.59 9.50
CA LEU A 131 -3.26 10.01 8.17
C LEU A 131 -2.05 10.51 7.37
N SER A 132 -1.71 11.80 7.50
CA SER A 132 -0.60 12.41 6.75
C SER A 132 0.76 12.28 7.43
N HIS A 133 0.83 11.57 8.56
CA HIS A 133 2.05 11.42 9.35
C HIS A 133 2.64 12.76 9.81
N THR A 134 1.77 13.73 10.11
CA THR A 134 2.17 15.06 10.62
C THR A 134 1.74 15.29 12.08
N SER A 135 1.32 14.25 12.77
CA SER A 135 0.85 14.33 14.15
C SER A 135 1.97 14.57 15.17
N GLY A 136 3.17 14.07 14.90
CA GLY A 136 4.28 14.06 15.85
C GLY A 136 4.07 13.16 17.08
N VAL A 137 2.97 12.41 17.16
CA VAL A 137 2.70 11.49 18.27
C VAL A 137 3.85 10.50 18.46
N PRO A 138 4.22 10.11 19.69
CA PRO A 138 5.31 9.16 19.93
C PRO A 138 5.11 7.88 19.10
N ASP A 139 6.12 7.48 18.33
CA ASP A 139 5.98 6.33 17.44
C ASP A 139 6.42 5.04 18.12
N GLN A 140 5.56 4.04 18.11
CA GLN A 140 5.85 2.70 18.61
C GLN A 140 7.07 2.06 17.95
N ILE A 141 7.45 2.46 16.72
CA ILE A 141 8.67 2.00 16.05
C ILE A 141 9.91 2.48 16.80
N ASP A 142 9.94 3.75 17.19
CA ASP A 142 11.08 4.35 17.92
C ASP A 142 11.31 3.66 19.28
N TYR A 143 10.26 3.08 19.86
CA TYR A 143 10.28 2.36 21.13
C TYR A 143 10.26 0.83 20.98
N GLN A 144 10.46 0.32 19.78
CA GLN A 144 10.62 -1.12 19.45
C GLN A 144 9.42 -2.02 19.83
N ILE A 145 8.21 -1.48 19.88
CA ILE A 145 6.97 -2.22 20.18
C ILE A 145 6.08 -2.43 18.95
N PHE A 146 6.62 -2.23 17.76
CA PHE A 146 5.85 -2.10 16.52
C PHE A 146 5.37 -3.41 15.89
N LEU A 147 5.90 -4.58 16.29
CA LEU A 147 5.53 -5.85 15.64
C LEU A 147 4.37 -6.56 16.36
N ALA A 148 4.50 -6.82 17.63
CA ALA A 148 3.58 -7.69 18.37
C ALA A 148 3.30 -7.18 19.80
N PRO A 149 2.77 -5.96 19.98
CA PRO A 149 2.34 -5.51 21.28
C PRO A 149 1.22 -6.42 21.81
N ASP A 150 1.19 -6.68 23.10
CA ASP A 150 0.21 -7.57 23.73
C ASP A 150 -1.22 -7.02 23.60
N SER A 151 -1.38 -5.70 23.69
CA SER A 151 -2.68 -5.05 23.61
C SER A 151 -2.54 -3.57 23.19
N GLU A 152 -3.64 -2.95 22.82
CA GLU A 152 -3.71 -1.50 22.61
C GLU A 152 -3.30 -0.75 23.87
N LYS A 153 -3.79 -1.20 25.04
CA LYS A 153 -3.43 -0.64 26.34
C LYS A 153 -1.93 -0.65 26.59
N PHE A 154 -1.25 -1.74 26.25
CA PHE A 154 0.21 -1.83 26.39
C PHE A 154 0.93 -0.75 25.55
N VAL A 155 0.49 -0.51 24.33
CA VAL A 155 1.05 0.54 23.47
C VAL A 155 0.83 1.93 24.07
N ILE A 156 -0.40 2.22 24.52
CA ILE A 156 -0.77 3.49 25.14
C ILE A 156 0.06 3.74 26.40
N ASP A 157 0.08 2.78 27.32
CA ASP A 157 0.81 2.91 28.58
C ASP A 157 2.32 3.10 28.40
N THR A 158 2.88 2.50 27.35
CA THR A 158 4.32 2.66 27.05
C THR A 158 4.64 4.03 26.47
N LEU A 159 3.72 4.63 25.73
CA LEU A 159 3.97 5.84 24.94
C LEU A 159 3.34 7.11 25.50
N LYS A 160 2.33 7.00 26.37
CA LYS A 160 1.52 8.16 26.83
C LYS A 160 2.32 9.32 27.44
N ASP A 161 3.44 9.00 28.11
CA ASP A 161 4.30 9.97 28.78
C ASP A 161 5.55 10.34 27.94
N LYS A 162 5.65 9.83 26.72
CA LYS A 162 6.75 10.15 25.81
C LYS A 162 6.49 11.47 25.10
N PRO A 163 7.53 12.27 24.82
CA PRO A 163 7.36 13.54 24.13
C PRO A 163 6.95 13.32 22.67
N PHE A 164 6.22 14.27 22.12
CA PHE A 164 5.98 14.36 20.70
C PHE A 164 7.31 14.53 19.95
N SER A 165 7.47 13.86 18.81
CA SER A 165 8.67 13.98 17.97
C SER A 165 8.75 15.33 17.26
N SER A 166 7.61 15.99 17.05
CA SER A 166 7.47 17.33 16.48
C SER A 166 6.11 17.92 16.87
N SER A 167 5.95 19.23 16.76
CA SER A 167 4.64 19.86 16.94
C SER A 167 3.69 19.41 15.81
N PRO A 168 2.41 19.15 16.10
CA PRO A 168 1.45 18.71 15.09
C PRO A 168 1.39 19.68 13.89
N GLY A 169 1.48 19.12 12.68
CA GLY A 169 1.43 19.87 11.43
C GLY A 169 2.75 20.49 10.98
N THR A 170 3.83 20.43 11.77
CA THR A 170 5.10 21.10 11.41
C THR A 170 6.02 20.27 10.54
N GLU A 171 5.98 18.95 10.70
CA GLU A 171 6.84 18.00 9.97
C GLU A 171 6.04 16.81 9.47
N SER A 172 6.48 16.25 8.35
CA SER A 172 5.98 14.97 7.83
C SER A 172 6.98 13.88 8.23
N LYS A 173 6.71 13.20 9.34
CA LYS A 173 7.51 12.09 9.86
C LYS A 173 6.63 10.85 9.97
N TYR A 174 7.00 9.79 9.21
CA TYR A 174 6.26 8.53 9.22
C TYR A 174 6.00 8.04 10.64
N ASN A 175 4.76 7.58 10.90
CA ASN A 175 4.32 7.21 12.22
C ASN A 175 3.32 6.04 12.17
N ALA A 176 3.58 4.99 12.95
CA ALA A 176 2.74 3.82 13.02
C ALA A 176 1.65 3.94 14.12
N THR A 177 1.92 4.67 15.20
CA THR A 177 0.99 4.86 16.32
C THR A 177 -0.29 5.57 15.90
N GLY A 178 -0.20 6.50 14.95
CA GLY A 178 -1.39 7.17 14.39
C GLY A 178 -2.45 6.19 13.86
N PHE A 179 -2.02 5.06 13.32
CA PHE A 179 -2.93 4.04 12.77
C PHE A 179 -3.58 3.16 13.86
N LEU A 180 -3.05 3.14 15.08
CA LEU A 180 -3.76 2.58 16.23
C LEU A 180 -5.00 3.44 16.57
N LEU A 181 -4.85 4.77 16.58
CA LEU A 181 -5.97 5.68 16.80
C LEU A 181 -7.00 5.61 15.67
N ILE A 182 -6.54 5.55 14.41
CA ILE A 182 -7.39 5.36 13.23
C ILE A 182 -8.19 4.06 13.32
N ARG A 183 -7.57 2.95 13.79
CA ARG A 183 -8.28 1.69 14.02
C ARG A 183 -9.46 1.87 14.98
N ALA A 184 -9.23 2.48 16.13
CA ALA A 184 -10.26 2.71 17.15
C ALA A 184 -11.42 3.58 16.60
N ILE A 185 -11.11 4.56 15.74
CA ILE A 185 -12.13 5.40 15.10
C ILE A 185 -12.93 4.62 14.05
N ILE A 186 -12.28 3.78 13.24
CA ILE A 186 -12.97 2.89 12.30
C ILE A 186 -13.92 1.98 13.05
N GLU A 187 -13.48 1.32 14.13
CA GLU A 187 -14.33 0.46 14.97
C GLU A 187 -15.53 1.20 15.55
N LYS A 188 -15.31 2.44 16.02
CA LYS A 188 -16.39 3.29 16.55
C LYS A 188 -17.42 3.64 15.47
N LEU A 189 -16.97 4.05 14.29
CA LEU A 189 -17.87 4.46 13.19
C LEU A 189 -18.58 3.25 12.57
N ALA A 190 -17.89 2.11 12.46
CA ALA A 190 -18.45 0.88 11.92
C ALA A 190 -19.37 0.14 12.93
N ASN A 191 -19.25 0.46 14.21
CA ASN A 191 -19.91 -0.24 15.33
C ASN A 191 -19.61 -1.76 15.34
N GLN A 192 -18.39 -2.12 14.98
CA GLN A 192 -17.88 -3.52 15.00
C GLN A 192 -16.34 -3.50 15.04
N ASP A 193 -15.73 -4.64 15.32
CA ASP A 193 -14.27 -4.75 15.30
C ASP A 193 -13.71 -4.54 13.89
N PHE A 194 -12.46 -4.04 13.84
CA PHE A 194 -11.80 -3.64 12.61
C PHE A 194 -11.71 -4.79 11.58
N GLU A 195 -11.32 -5.99 12.03
CA GLU A 195 -11.12 -7.12 11.15
C GLU A 195 -12.43 -7.60 10.54
N SER A 196 -13.51 -7.65 11.32
CA SER A 196 -14.85 -8.00 10.86
C SER A 196 -15.38 -6.97 9.86
N TYR A 197 -15.19 -5.66 10.15
CA TYR A 197 -15.57 -4.60 9.22
C TYR A 197 -14.84 -4.73 7.88
N MET A 198 -13.52 -4.91 7.91
CA MET A 198 -12.73 -5.07 6.70
C MET A 198 -13.11 -6.35 5.93
N GLN A 199 -13.41 -7.43 6.64
CA GLN A 199 -13.84 -8.68 6.01
C GLN A 199 -15.16 -8.49 5.27
N THR A 200 -16.20 -8.00 5.95
CA THR A 200 -17.56 -7.91 5.37
C THR A 200 -17.69 -6.81 4.32
N GLU A 201 -17.11 -5.63 4.59
CA GLU A 201 -17.32 -4.47 3.73
C GLU A 201 -16.37 -4.39 2.53
N TYR A 202 -15.22 -5.08 2.61
CA TYR A 202 -14.21 -5.03 1.55
C TYR A 202 -13.87 -6.40 1.00
N PHE A 203 -13.46 -7.37 1.85
CA PHE A 203 -12.90 -8.61 1.33
C PHE A 203 -13.99 -9.48 0.69
N ASP A 204 -15.11 -9.63 1.35
CA ASP A 204 -16.24 -10.41 0.82
C ASP A 204 -16.93 -9.69 -0.37
N LYS A 205 -17.21 -8.39 -0.23
CA LYS A 205 -17.88 -7.60 -1.29
C LYS A 205 -17.11 -7.55 -2.61
N PHE A 206 -15.77 -7.51 -2.54
CA PHE A 206 -14.94 -7.44 -3.74
C PHE A 206 -14.28 -8.77 -4.10
N ASN A 207 -14.71 -9.89 -3.47
CA ASN A 207 -14.18 -11.23 -3.70
C ASN A 207 -12.64 -11.29 -3.55
N LEU A 208 -12.10 -10.69 -2.47
CA LEU A 208 -10.70 -10.71 -2.13
C LEU A 208 -10.41 -11.91 -1.20
N SER A 209 -10.56 -13.11 -1.73
CA SER A 209 -10.60 -14.34 -0.94
C SER A 209 -9.29 -14.67 -0.19
N SER A 210 -8.17 -14.14 -0.65
CA SER A 210 -6.86 -14.28 -0.01
C SER A 210 -6.59 -13.23 1.08
N ALA A 211 -7.40 -12.15 1.13
CA ALA A 211 -7.18 -11.06 2.06
C ALA A 211 -7.58 -11.44 3.48
N LYS A 212 -6.64 -11.34 4.41
CA LYS A 212 -6.84 -11.65 5.84
C LYS A 212 -5.92 -10.81 6.71
N TYR A 213 -6.45 -10.24 7.78
CA TYR A 213 -5.60 -9.69 8.83
C TYR A 213 -5.08 -10.80 9.74
N GLY A 214 -3.78 -10.77 10.03
CA GLY A 214 -3.17 -11.72 10.93
C GLY A 214 -1.66 -11.67 10.91
N GLY A 215 -1.06 -11.84 12.09
CA GLY A 215 0.36 -12.02 12.28
C GLY A 215 0.81 -13.47 12.06
N PHE A 216 2.05 -13.75 12.44
CA PHE A 216 2.67 -15.07 12.27
C PHE A 216 1.88 -16.21 12.94
N LYS A 217 1.29 -15.98 14.11
CA LYS A 217 0.53 -16.98 14.86
C LYS A 217 -0.77 -17.43 14.18
N LYS A 218 -1.32 -16.63 13.26
CA LYS A 218 -2.57 -16.96 12.58
C LYS A 218 -2.29 -17.81 11.35
N ILE A 219 -3.00 -18.93 11.21
CA ILE A 219 -2.95 -19.75 10.00
C ILE A 219 -3.67 -19.01 8.88
N ILE A 220 -2.92 -18.68 7.82
CA ILE A 220 -3.44 -18.04 6.60
C ILE A 220 -3.06 -18.96 5.43
N GLN A 221 -4.06 -19.39 4.71
CA GLN A 221 -3.88 -20.31 3.58
C GLN A 221 -3.00 -19.68 2.50
N ASN A 222 -2.12 -20.47 1.91
CA ASN A 222 -1.19 -20.07 0.85
C ASN A 222 -0.27 -18.89 1.21
N ARG A 223 -0.05 -18.61 2.51
CA ARG A 223 0.85 -17.54 2.92
C ARG A 223 2.30 -17.92 2.66
N VAL A 224 3.04 -17.04 2.00
CA VAL A 224 4.48 -17.20 1.79
C VAL A 224 5.25 -17.18 3.12
N THR A 225 6.38 -17.87 3.18
CA THR A 225 7.37 -17.68 4.25
C THR A 225 8.25 -16.48 3.90
N CYS A 226 8.31 -15.50 4.80
CA CYS A 226 9.23 -14.37 4.66
C CYS A 226 10.62 -14.74 5.19
N TYR A 227 11.63 -14.17 4.56
CA TYR A 227 13.04 -14.41 4.82
C TYR A 227 13.79 -13.10 5.03
N GLN A 228 14.85 -13.18 5.81
CA GLN A 228 15.83 -12.13 5.98
C GLN A 228 17.24 -12.71 5.87
N ASN A 229 18.20 -11.84 5.54
CA ASN A 229 19.60 -12.17 5.68
C ASN A 229 20.07 -11.68 7.06
N ARG A 230 20.66 -12.58 7.82
CA ARG A 230 21.39 -12.23 9.03
C ARG A 230 22.81 -12.76 8.90
N ASP A 231 23.79 -11.86 8.82
CA ASP A 231 25.22 -12.16 8.74
C ASP A 231 25.57 -13.15 7.59
N GLY A 232 24.93 -12.98 6.44
CA GLY A 232 25.14 -13.85 5.26
C GLY A 232 24.27 -15.10 5.23
N ASN A 233 23.52 -15.39 6.30
CA ASN A 233 22.63 -16.55 6.38
C ASN A 233 21.18 -16.18 6.11
N LEU A 234 20.49 -17.05 5.36
CA LEU A 234 19.06 -16.91 5.13
C LEU A 234 18.30 -17.46 6.33
N GLU A 235 17.54 -16.60 7.00
CA GLU A 235 16.68 -16.97 8.12
C GLU A 235 15.22 -16.67 7.82
N MET A 236 14.31 -17.39 8.48
CA MET A 236 12.90 -17.03 8.46
C MET A 236 12.69 -15.69 9.20
N PHE A 237 11.92 -14.79 8.60
CA PHE A 237 11.53 -13.53 9.22
C PHE A 237 10.01 -13.50 9.46
N PRO A 238 9.56 -13.95 10.65
CA PRO A 238 8.14 -13.92 10.97
C PRO A 238 7.68 -12.48 11.20
N LEU A 239 6.97 -11.91 10.25
CA LEU A 239 6.27 -10.63 10.40
C LEU A 239 5.07 -10.83 11.34
N ASN A 240 5.34 -10.73 12.64
CA ASN A 240 4.37 -11.05 13.68
C ASN A 240 3.61 -9.80 14.14
N TYR A 241 2.72 -9.29 13.29
CA TYR A 241 1.82 -8.21 13.67
C TYR A 241 0.70 -8.73 14.57
N SER A 242 0.32 -7.94 15.57
CA SER A 242 -0.80 -8.20 16.48
C SER A 242 -1.99 -7.26 16.20
N PRO A 243 -3.18 -7.56 16.72
CA PRO A 243 -4.39 -6.77 16.44
C PRO A 243 -4.25 -5.25 16.57
N PRO A 244 -3.58 -4.66 17.59
CA PRO A 244 -3.40 -3.22 17.69
C PRO A 244 -2.70 -2.60 16.46
N MET A 245 -1.94 -3.41 15.70
CA MET A 245 -1.18 -2.97 14.53
C MET A 245 -1.94 -3.13 13.21
N TYR A 246 -3.07 -3.81 13.17
CA TYR A 246 -3.66 -4.27 11.91
C TYR A 246 -4.08 -3.13 10.96
N ALA A 247 -4.55 -2.00 11.47
CA ALA A 247 -4.84 -0.85 10.61
C ALA A 247 -3.59 -0.28 9.90
N GLY A 248 -2.42 -0.40 10.54
CA GLY A 248 -1.15 0.08 9.99
C GLY A 248 -0.31 -0.99 9.29
N ALA A 249 -0.55 -2.28 9.62
CA ALA A 249 0.18 -3.44 9.12
C ALA A 249 -0.64 -4.71 9.38
N GLY A 250 -0.19 -5.89 8.95
CA GLY A 250 -0.85 -7.16 9.30
C GLY A 250 -1.84 -7.68 8.27
N LEU A 251 -2.13 -6.94 7.20
CA LEU A 251 -2.84 -7.48 6.05
C LEU A 251 -1.94 -8.48 5.31
N ASN A 252 -2.53 -9.63 5.00
CA ASN A 252 -1.99 -10.62 4.07
C ASN A 252 -2.93 -10.67 2.86
N ILE A 253 -2.38 -10.62 1.65
CA ILE A 253 -3.18 -10.56 0.42
C ILE A 253 -2.35 -11.07 -0.77
N SER A 254 -3.01 -11.69 -1.75
CA SER A 254 -2.36 -12.09 -3.01
C SER A 254 -2.24 -10.92 -3.99
N LEU A 255 -1.36 -11.07 -4.97
CA LEU A 255 -1.24 -10.10 -6.05
C LEU A 255 -2.57 -9.90 -6.80
N ASN A 256 -3.28 -10.98 -7.10
CA ASN A 256 -4.56 -10.92 -7.81
C ASN A 256 -5.62 -10.13 -7.02
N ASP A 257 -5.74 -10.34 -5.72
CA ASP A 257 -6.74 -9.65 -4.92
C ASP A 257 -6.37 -8.19 -4.67
N LEU A 258 -5.08 -7.87 -4.56
CA LEU A 258 -4.62 -6.48 -4.50
C LEU A 258 -4.93 -5.72 -5.79
N ILE A 259 -4.78 -6.38 -6.95
CA ILE A 259 -5.20 -5.85 -8.25
C ILE A 259 -6.72 -5.58 -8.27
N LYS A 260 -7.55 -6.55 -7.89
CA LYS A 260 -9.00 -6.40 -7.86
C LYS A 260 -9.44 -5.24 -6.96
N TRP A 261 -8.82 -5.12 -5.78
CA TRP A 261 -9.11 -4.02 -4.86
C TRP A 261 -8.81 -2.67 -5.49
N PHE A 262 -7.66 -2.52 -6.14
CA PHE A 262 -7.30 -1.26 -6.77
C PHE A 262 -8.17 -0.95 -7.99
N GLN A 263 -8.51 -1.96 -8.78
CA GLN A 263 -9.47 -1.80 -9.88
C GLN A 263 -10.83 -1.31 -9.37
N ALA A 264 -11.31 -1.83 -8.24
CA ALA A 264 -12.56 -1.36 -7.63
C ALA A 264 -12.47 0.10 -7.15
N ILE A 265 -11.28 0.56 -6.70
CA ILE A 265 -11.03 1.98 -6.39
C ILE A 265 -11.08 2.83 -7.67
N GLN A 266 -10.35 2.45 -8.72
CA GLN A 266 -10.30 3.19 -9.97
C GLN A 266 -11.65 3.24 -10.70
N ASP A 267 -12.46 2.20 -10.56
CA ASP A 267 -13.83 2.11 -11.08
C ASP A 267 -14.87 2.85 -10.21
N GLU A 268 -14.43 3.61 -9.21
CA GLU A 268 -15.27 4.37 -8.27
C GLU A 268 -16.31 3.53 -7.49
N LYS A 269 -16.06 2.22 -7.36
CA LYS A 269 -16.96 1.31 -6.63
C LYS A 269 -16.86 1.46 -5.11
N ILE A 270 -15.78 2.05 -4.61
CA ILE A 270 -15.50 2.22 -3.18
C ILE A 270 -15.62 3.69 -2.78
N LEU A 271 -14.90 4.56 -3.46
CA LEU A 271 -14.84 6.01 -3.25
C LEU A 271 -15.04 6.74 -4.58
N THR A 272 -15.60 7.95 -4.53
CA THR A 272 -15.72 8.79 -5.73
C THR A 272 -14.36 9.37 -6.14
N LYS A 273 -14.25 9.88 -7.36
CA LYS A 273 -13.05 10.54 -7.86
C LYS A 273 -12.63 11.74 -7.01
N GLU A 274 -13.60 12.51 -6.51
CA GLU A 274 -13.38 13.64 -5.62
C GLU A 274 -12.75 13.19 -4.30
N GLN A 275 -13.27 12.12 -3.70
CA GLN A 275 -12.73 11.52 -2.48
C GLN A 275 -11.31 10.97 -2.71
N LEU A 276 -11.05 10.34 -3.86
CA LEU A 276 -9.71 9.88 -4.22
C LEU A 276 -8.74 11.05 -4.39
N ASN A 277 -9.16 12.13 -5.02
CA ASN A 277 -8.35 13.33 -5.16
C ASN A 277 -8.01 13.96 -3.80
N GLU A 278 -8.96 13.97 -2.87
CA GLU A 278 -8.70 14.42 -1.48
C GLU A 278 -7.63 13.54 -0.81
N ILE A 279 -7.79 12.21 -0.86
CA ILE A 279 -6.87 11.25 -0.27
C ILE A 279 -5.47 11.36 -0.86
N TRP A 280 -5.35 11.59 -2.16
CA TRP A 280 -4.10 11.59 -2.91
C TRP A 280 -3.40 12.96 -2.98
N THR A 281 -4.07 14.03 -2.52
CA THR A 281 -3.46 15.35 -2.48
C THR A 281 -2.50 15.44 -1.28
N PRO A 282 -1.21 15.84 -1.50
CA PRO A 282 -0.28 16.03 -0.41
C PRO A 282 -0.82 17.01 0.63
N VAL A 283 -0.79 16.62 1.89
CA VAL A 283 -1.21 17.49 2.99
C VAL A 283 -0.15 18.58 3.21
N LYS A 284 -0.60 19.82 3.29
CA LYS A 284 0.29 20.95 3.57
C LYS A 284 0.67 21.00 5.04
N LEU A 285 1.95 21.23 5.27
CA LEU A 285 2.49 21.57 6.61
C LEU A 285 2.09 22.99 7.00
N ASN A 286 2.23 23.31 8.28
CA ASN A 286 1.99 24.67 8.81
C ASN A 286 2.84 25.74 8.11
N SER A 287 3.99 25.36 7.54
CA SER A 287 4.85 26.23 6.73
C SER A 287 4.31 26.51 5.31
N GLY A 288 3.21 25.89 4.90
CA GLY A 288 2.66 25.94 3.55
C GLY A 288 3.32 25.00 2.55
N LYS A 289 4.42 24.32 2.91
CA LYS A 289 5.07 23.31 2.06
C LYS A 289 4.23 22.03 1.99
N ASP A 290 4.32 21.31 0.87
CA ASP A 290 3.71 19.98 0.74
C ASP A 290 4.46 18.98 1.65
N GLY A 291 3.69 18.14 2.36
CA GLY A 291 4.21 16.95 3.02
C GLY A 291 4.44 15.82 2.01
N TYR A 292 4.92 14.68 2.50
CA TYR A 292 5.19 13.49 1.65
C TYR A 292 3.98 12.55 1.55
N PHE A 293 2.92 12.84 2.28
CA PHE A 293 1.70 12.03 2.32
C PHE A 293 0.47 12.89 2.02
N GLY A 294 -0.49 12.29 1.30
CA GLY A 294 -1.89 12.66 1.37
C GLY A 294 -2.52 12.03 2.62
N LEU A 295 -3.73 11.55 2.52
CA LEU A 295 -4.43 10.96 3.65
C LEU A 295 -4.21 9.43 3.70
N GLY A 296 -3.06 9.01 4.22
CA GLY A 296 -2.63 7.61 4.35
C GLY A 296 -1.91 7.03 3.11
N TRP A 297 -1.68 7.85 2.09
CA TRP A 297 -0.97 7.49 0.86
C TRP A 297 0.27 8.34 0.70
N GLU A 298 1.41 7.75 0.38
CA GLU A 298 2.54 8.51 -0.15
C GLU A 298 2.08 9.24 -1.42
N SER A 299 2.48 10.50 -1.58
CA SER A 299 2.05 11.33 -2.70
C SER A 299 3.16 12.27 -3.15
N TYR A 300 3.56 12.14 -4.42
CA TYR A 300 4.66 12.89 -5.00
C TYR A 300 4.29 13.48 -6.37
N LYS A 301 4.81 14.68 -6.63
CA LYS A 301 4.89 15.25 -7.98
C LYS A 301 6.24 14.84 -8.57
N LEU A 302 6.21 14.26 -9.76
CA LEU A 302 7.38 13.77 -10.48
C LEU A 302 7.71 14.66 -11.68
N GLN A 303 8.89 14.46 -12.27
CA GLN A 303 9.26 15.12 -13.52
C GLN A 303 8.30 14.74 -14.67
N GLY A 304 8.22 15.58 -15.70
CA GLY A 304 7.35 15.31 -16.86
C GLY A 304 5.86 15.46 -16.58
N GLY A 305 5.46 16.09 -15.46
CA GLY A 305 4.05 16.29 -15.10
C GLY A 305 3.34 15.07 -14.52
N TYR A 306 4.09 14.01 -14.22
CA TYR A 306 3.53 12.84 -13.55
C TYR A 306 3.29 13.10 -12.07
N ARG A 307 2.27 12.44 -11.56
CA ARG A 307 2.01 12.29 -10.12
C ARG A 307 2.12 10.82 -9.75
N MET A 308 2.48 10.55 -8.52
CA MET A 308 2.56 9.19 -7.98
C MET A 308 1.92 9.13 -6.61
N VAL A 309 1.10 8.10 -6.40
CA VAL A 309 0.59 7.72 -5.08
C VAL A 309 0.81 6.23 -4.82
N GLY A 310 0.85 5.88 -3.56
CA GLY A 310 1.00 4.48 -3.16
C GLY A 310 1.57 4.34 -1.76
N HIS A 311 2.18 3.21 -1.50
CA HIS A 311 2.90 2.95 -0.25
C HIS A 311 3.93 1.82 -0.44
N GLY A 312 4.98 1.82 0.36
CA GLY A 312 5.89 0.68 0.52
C GLY A 312 5.56 -0.10 1.79
N GLY A 313 5.96 -1.36 1.88
CA GLY A 313 5.74 -2.20 3.07
C GLY A 313 6.99 -2.94 3.51
N ALA A 314 7.64 -2.49 4.58
CA ALA A 314 8.73 -3.16 5.30
C ALA A 314 9.81 -3.81 4.41
N GLY A 315 10.13 -3.21 3.26
CA GLY A 315 11.11 -3.77 2.32
C GLY A 315 10.68 -5.02 1.55
N ILE A 316 9.40 -5.42 1.66
CA ILE A 316 8.87 -6.62 0.99
C ILE A 316 7.74 -6.34 0.02
N SER A 317 7.15 -5.17 0.03
CA SER A 317 6.07 -4.80 -0.88
C SER A 317 6.18 -3.36 -1.36
N SER A 318 5.68 -3.12 -2.56
CA SER A 318 5.52 -1.79 -3.14
C SER A 318 4.29 -1.76 -4.04
N PHE A 319 3.46 -0.78 -3.80
CA PHE A 319 2.31 -0.45 -4.64
C PHE A 319 2.44 1.00 -5.05
N ARG A 320 2.43 1.30 -6.37
CA ARG A 320 2.53 2.66 -6.92
C ARG A 320 1.58 2.80 -8.10
N TYR A 321 0.81 3.89 -8.07
CA TYR A 321 0.00 4.38 -9.18
C TYR A 321 0.57 5.69 -9.67
N TYR A 322 0.89 5.74 -10.95
CA TYR A 322 1.46 6.90 -11.66
C TYR A 322 0.44 7.40 -12.67
N TRP A 323 0.23 8.68 -12.75
CA TRP A 323 -0.62 9.27 -13.80
C TRP A 323 -0.15 10.65 -14.19
N ASN A 324 -0.54 11.07 -15.40
CA ASN A 324 -0.29 12.40 -15.94
C ASN A 324 -1.60 12.95 -16.46
N GLU A 325 -2.07 14.05 -15.87
CA GLU A 325 -3.34 14.69 -16.21
C GLU A 325 -3.35 15.31 -17.61
N GLN A 326 -2.17 15.69 -18.14
CA GLN A 326 -2.06 16.32 -19.47
C GLN A 326 -2.10 15.29 -20.58
N THR A 327 -1.50 14.10 -20.38
CA THR A 327 -1.41 13.06 -21.41
C THR A 327 -2.44 11.95 -21.20
N ASN A 328 -3.17 11.93 -20.09
CA ASN A 328 -4.05 10.85 -19.64
C ASN A 328 -3.37 9.48 -19.50
N GLN A 329 -2.04 9.45 -19.50
CA GLN A 329 -1.31 8.22 -19.27
C GLN A 329 -1.36 7.83 -17.80
N ASN A 330 -1.59 6.56 -17.53
CA ASN A 330 -1.49 6.03 -16.18
C ASN A 330 -0.93 4.61 -16.17
N VAL A 331 -0.16 4.32 -15.12
CA VAL A 331 0.45 3.02 -14.90
C VAL A 331 0.38 2.67 -13.42
N THR A 332 -0.03 1.45 -13.11
CA THR A 332 0.12 0.89 -11.78
C THR A 332 1.17 -0.20 -11.80
N VAL A 333 2.11 -0.15 -10.89
CA VAL A 333 3.10 -1.20 -10.68
C VAL A 333 2.94 -1.73 -9.26
N ILE A 334 2.80 -3.05 -9.14
CA ILE A 334 2.70 -3.76 -7.86
C ILE A 334 3.84 -4.77 -7.80
N LEU A 335 4.56 -4.79 -6.68
CA LEU A 335 5.66 -5.71 -6.44
C LEU A 335 5.54 -6.26 -5.01
N LEU A 336 5.52 -7.59 -4.91
CA LEU A 336 5.47 -8.32 -3.64
C LEU A 336 6.62 -9.33 -3.62
N THR A 337 7.42 -9.34 -2.54
CA THR A 337 8.51 -10.30 -2.37
C THR A 337 8.48 -10.89 -0.96
N ASN A 338 8.99 -12.08 -0.82
CA ASN A 338 9.14 -12.71 0.49
C ASN A 338 10.57 -12.61 1.06
N GLY A 339 11.40 -11.75 0.49
CA GLY A 339 12.74 -11.46 1.00
C GLY A 339 13.86 -11.95 0.10
N ALA A 340 15.10 -11.71 0.53
CA ALA A 340 16.30 -12.07 -0.21
C ALA A 340 17.47 -12.39 0.72
N LEU A 341 18.45 -13.12 0.17
CA LEU A 341 19.72 -13.38 0.84
C LEU A 341 20.58 -12.11 0.93
N ASN A 342 20.53 -11.26 -0.08
CA ASN A 342 21.19 -9.95 -0.07
C ASN A 342 20.21 -8.89 0.42
N TRP A 343 20.41 -8.36 1.61
CA TRP A 343 19.48 -7.53 2.39
C TRP A 343 19.11 -6.15 1.80
N THR A 344 19.59 -5.80 0.63
CA THR A 344 19.40 -4.48 0.04
C THR A 344 18.22 -4.38 -0.92
N ILE A 345 17.18 -5.22 -0.77
CA ILE A 345 15.96 -5.07 -1.57
C ILE A 345 15.32 -3.72 -1.27
N ARG A 346 15.05 -2.97 -2.33
CA ARG A 346 14.32 -1.71 -2.28
C ARG A 346 13.13 -1.77 -3.23
N PRO A 347 12.01 -2.39 -2.82
CA PRO A 347 10.86 -2.61 -3.71
C PRO A 347 10.36 -1.33 -4.37
N ASN A 348 10.41 -0.19 -3.69
CA ASN A 348 10.01 1.09 -4.24
C ASN A 348 10.91 1.56 -5.40
N GLN A 349 12.22 1.33 -5.33
CA GLN A 349 13.16 1.67 -6.41
C GLN A 349 12.96 0.75 -7.62
N ILE A 350 12.80 -0.56 -7.38
CA ILE A 350 12.49 -1.53 -8.45
C ILE A 350 11.18 -1.16 -9.14
N ASN A 351 10.15 -0.83 -8.37
CA ASN A 351 8.85 -0.38 -8.86
C ASN A 351 8.98 0.87 -9.73
N SER A 352 9.70 1.90 -9.26
CA SER A 352 9.92 3.14 -10.01
C SER A 352 10.67 2.89 -11.32
N GLN A 353 11.67 2.01 -11.33
CA GLN A 353 12.41 1.66 -12.54
C GLN A 353 11.50 0.97 -13.58
N ILE A 354 10.64 0.04 -13.14
CA ILE A 354 9.63 -0.59 -14.00
C ILE A 354 8.68 0.47 -14.58
N ALA A 355 8.16 1.37 -13.73
CA ALA A 355 7.26 2.43 -14.18
C ALA A 355 7.92 3.34 -15.22
N THR A 356 9.18 3.72 -15.02
CA THR A 356 9.96 4.51 -15.98
C THR A 356 10.08 3.82 -17.33
N MET A 357 10.41 2.51 -17.35
CA MET A 357 10.49 1.73 -18.59
C MET A 357 9.17 1.74 -19.37
N ILE A 358 8.04 1.69 -18.66
CA ILE A 358 6.70 1.68 -19.28
C ILE A 358 6.31 3.07 -19.77
N LEU A 359 6.50 4.10 -18.94
CA LEU A 359 6.07 5.47 -19.24
C LEU A 359 6.92 6.15 -20.33
N GLU A 360 8.20 5.82 -20.40
CA GLU A 360 9.13 6.36 -21.39
C GLU A 360 9.24 5.49 -22.65
N GLY A 361 8.68 4.28 -22.65
CA GLY A 361 8.76 3.35 -23.78
C GLY A 361 10.17 2.81 -24.03
N LYS A 362 11.03 2.77 -23.01
CA LYS A 362 12.45 2.41 -23.12
C LYS A 362 12.78 1.02 -22.58
#